data_8c742fced96c5075f04254b8cfacd048
#
_entry.id   8c742fced96c5075f04254b8cfacd048
#
_cell.length_a   1.000
_cell.length_b   1.000
_cell.length_c   1.000
_cell.angle_alpha   90.00
_cell.angle_beta   90.00
_cell.angle_gamma   90.00
#
_symmetry.space_group_name_H-M   'P 1'
#
loop_
_entity.id
_entity.type
_entity.pdbx_description
1 polymer ?
#
loop_
_entity_poly.entity_id
_entity_poly.type
_entity_poly.pdbx_seq_one_letter_code
_entity_poly.pdbx_strand_id
1 'polypeptide(L)'
;MTIESHSSEKRFQILEKTILGYYLPTNPFVISLIAIFAALTCVMTMTIDIPVPATGGYINIGDFVVMFTGLMFGPIIGGLAGGIGSGLADIFLGWPLYALPTLIIKGLEGVIVGIISNPKKETVRINLRDVVAVIIGGLIMVSGYFMVEAFIMNYGIINASIEVPGNLFQFIFGAVASILLIIPIRRNVVRGEPQVFEKVFVIESTK
;
A
#
# COMPACT_ATOMS: atom_id res chain seq x y z
N MET A 1 -17.37 34.54 22.70
CA MET A 1 -16.59 33.60 21.87
C MET A 1 -17.56 32.53 21.44
N THR A 2 -17.99 32.59 20.20
CA THR A 2 -19.19 31.91 19.68
C THR A 2 -18.88 30.47 19.28
N ILE A 3 -19.88 29.59 19.31
CA ILE A 3 -19.82 28.17 18.90
C ILE A 3 -19.19 28.00 17.48
N GLU A 4 -19.39 28.97 16.60
CA GLU A 4 -18.82 29.02 15.24
C GLU A 4 -17.29 29.18 15.22
N SER A 5 -16.70 29.96 16.14
CA SER A 5 -15.26 30.15 16.22
C SER A 5 -14.57 28.87 16.66
N HIS A 6 -15.16 28.13 17.58
CA HIS A 6 -14.61 26.86 18.07
C HIS A 6 -14.72 25.73 17.02
N SER A 7 -15.75 25.73 16.19
CA SER A 7 -15.90 24.78 15.09
C SER A 7 -14.93 25.06 13.94
N SER A 8 -14.65 26.34 13.65
CA SER A 8 -13.69 26.73 12.61
C SER A 8 -12.24 26.44 13.03
N GLU A 9 -11.87 26.70 14.29
CA GLU A 9 -10.55 26.32 14.81
C GLU A 9 -10.31 24.81 14.80
N LYS A 10 -11.30 24.01 15.22
CA LYS A 10 -11.23 22.54 15.14
C LYS A 10 -11.06 22.04 13.73
N ARG A 11 -11.78 22.63 12.78
CA ARG A 11 -11.70 22.30 11.35
C ARG A 11 -10.31 22.65 10.78
N PHE A 12 -9.74 23.78 11.19
CA PHE A 12 -8.41 24.21 10.77
C PHE A 12 -7.32 23.27 11.32
N GLN A 13 -7.40 22.88 12.59
CA GLN A 13 -6.47 21.93 13.21
C GLN A 13 -6.53 20.53 12.58
N ILE A 14 -7.71 20.10 12.12
CA ILE A 14 -7.86 18.82 11.39
C ILE A 14 -7.20 18.92 10.02
N LEU A 15 -7.37 20.03 9.31
CA LEU A 15 -6.79 20.25 7.99
C LEU A 15 -5.25 20.30 8.02
N GLU A 16 -4.66 20.87 9.07
CA GLU A 16 -3.19 20.90 9.24
C GLU A 16 -2.57 19.52 9.47
N LYS A 17 -3.35 18.54 9.98
CA LYS A 17 -2.88 17.19 10.31
C LYS A 17 -3.28 16.13 9.28
N THR A 18 -3.89 16.53 8.16
CA THR A 18 -4.38 15.58 7.14
C THR A 18 -3.98 15.98 5.73
N ILE A 19 -3.69 14.98 4.89
CA ILE A 19 -3.57 15.13 3.44
C ILE A 19 -4.67 14.28 2.80
N LEU A 20 -5.47 14.88 1.91
CA LEU A 20 -6.62 14.24 1.28
C LEU A 20 -7.61 13.62 2.29
N GLY A 21 -7.65 14.15 3.52
CA GLY A 21 -8.48 13.62 4.61
C GLY A 21 -7.90 12.39 5.32
N TYR A 22 -6.65 12.00 5.06
CA TYR A 22 -5.91 10.98 5.80
C TYR A 22 -4.94 11.62 6.78
N TYR A 23 -4.89 11.13 8.02
CA TYR A 23 -3.98 11.66 9.02
C TYR A 23 -2.51 11.39 8.65
N LEU A 24 -1.68 12.42 8.84
CA LEU A 24 -0.24 12.33 8.64
C LEU A 24 0.41 11.43 9.71
N PRO A 25 1.62 10.90 9.46
CA PRO A 25 2.38 10.09 10.43
C PRO A 25 2.96 10.91 11.59
N THR A 26 2.21 11.90 12.06
CA THR A 26 2.42 12.65 13.32
C THR A 26 1.54 12.12 14.44
N ASN A 27 0.52 11.32 14.08
CA ASN A 27 -0.36 10.64 15.03
C ASN A 27 0.29 9.30 15.42
N PRO A 28 0.53 9.02 16.73
CA PRO A 28 1.12 7.77 17.20
C PRO A 28 0.39 6.51 16.72
N PHE A 29 -0.92 6.58 16.57
CA PHE A 29 -1.72 5.47 16.06
C PHE A 29 -1.41 5.16 14.59
N VAL A 30 -1.30 6.19 13.75
CA VAL A 30 -0.91 6.05 12.33
C VAL A 30 0.51 5.49 12.21
N ILE A 31 1.46 5.99 13.04
CA ILE A 31 2.83 5.48 13.08
C ILE A 31 2.85 4.00 13.46
N SER A 32 2.07 3.60 14.47
CA SER A 32 1.99 2.19 14.90
C SER A 32 1.44 1.28 13.79
N LEU A 33 0.41 1.72 13.06
CA LEU A 33 -0.11 0.98 11.92
C LEU A 33 0.92 0.86 10.80
N ILE A 34 1.63 1.95 10.47
CA ILE A 34 2.70 1.90 9.47
C ILE A 34 3.77 0.89 9.88
N ALA A 35 4.22 0.91 11.14
CA ALA A 35 5.23 -0.01 11.64
C ALA A 35 4.77 -1.48 11.60
N ILE A 36 3.54 -1.76 12.06
CA ILE A 36 2.98 -3.12 12.06
C ILE A 36 2.85 -3.65 10.62
N PHE A 37 2.27 -2.85 9.71
CA PHE A 37 2.07 -3.29 8.33
C PHE A 37 3.37 -3.28 7.51
N ALA A 38 4.35 -2.43 7.82
CA ALA A 38 5.68 -2.53 7.24
C ALA A 38 6.40 -3.83 7.66
N ALA A 39 6.32 -4.18 8.94
CA ALA A 39 6.88 -5.45 9.43
C ALA A 39 6.17 -6.64 8.77
N LEU A 40 4.83 -6.61 8.66
CA LEU A 40 4.07 -7.66 8.01
C LEU A 40 4.41 -7.77 6.51
N THR A 41 4.53 -6.64 5.80
CA THR A 41 4.97 -6.61 4.40
C THR A 41 6.36 -7.21 4.26
N CYS A 42 7.31 -6.81 5.12
CA CYS A 42 8.66 -7.34 5.12
C CYS A 42 8.67 -8.86 5.30
N VAL A 43 7.99 -9.38 6.32
CA VAL A 43 7.91 -10.82 6.59
C VAL A 43 7.26 -11.57 5.42
N MET A 44 6.16 -11.08 4.87
CA MET A 44 5.47 -11.74 3.76
C MET A 44 6.32 -11.72 2.47
N THR A 45 7.05 -10.64 2.23
CA THR A 45 8.01 -10.57 1.11
C THR A 45 9.13 -11.59 1.27
N MET A 46 9.63 -11.80 2.50
CA MET A 46 10.71 -12.75 2.80
C MET A 46 10.24 -14.21 2.90
N THR A 47 8.94 -14.46 3.09
CA THR A 47 8.41 -15.82 3.31
C THR A 47 8.54 -16.70 2.06
N ILE A 48 8.34 -16.12 0.87
CA ILE A 48 8.55 -16.79 -0.41
C ILE A 48 9.50 -15.91 -1.23
N ASP A 49 10.67 -16.43 -1.48
CA ASP A 49 11.72 -15.80 -2.26
C ASP A 49 12.12 -16.77 -3.38
N ILE A 50 11.68 -16.49 -4.61
CA ILE A 50 12.00 -17.28 -5.81
C ILE A 50 12.96 -16.46 -6.66
N PRO A 51 14.28 -16.73 -6.63
CA PRO A 51 15.26 -15.94 -7.36
C PRO A 51 15.07 -15.98 -8.87
N VAL A 52 15.30 -14.85 -9.53
CA VAL A 52 15.33 -14.71 -11.00
C VAL A 52 16.78 -14.44 -11.44
N PRO A 53 17.53 -15.46 -11.88
CA PRO A 53 18.96 -15.33 -12.17
C PRO A 53 19.32 -14.30 -13.25
N ALA A 54 18.39 -13.98 -14.15
CA ALA A 54 18.64 -13.07 -15.26
C ALA A 54 18.83 -11.62 -14.83
N THR A 55 18.19 -11.22 -13.73
CA THR A 55 18.20 -9.83 -13.20
C THR A 55 18.83 -9.74 -11.83
N GLY A 56 18.97 -10.89 -11.13
CA GLY A 56 19.33 -10.93 -9.73
C GLY A 56 18.20 -10.40 -8.83
N GLY A 57 16.97 -10.33 -9.32
CA GLY A 57 15.78 -10.06 -8.54
C GLY A 57 15.12 -11.35 -8.05
N TYR A 58 13.89 -11.22 -7.51
CA TYR A 58 13.13 -12.36 -6.99
C TYR A 58 11.61 -12.13 -7.03
N ILE A 59 10.84 -13.22 -7.07
CA ILE A 59 9.37 -13.21 -7.02
C ILE A 59 8.95 -13.52 -5.59
N ASN A 60 7.98 -12.75 -5.06
CA ASN A 60 7.50 -12.88 -3.68
C ASN A 60 5.98 -12.72 -3.58
N ILE A 61 5.42 -12.79 -2.36
CA ILE A 61 3.98 -12.63 -2.11
C ILE A 61 3.63 -11.38 -1.29
N GLY A 62 4.59 -10.46 -1.13
CA GLY A 62 4.41 -9.24 -0.33
C GLY A 62 3.33 -8.29 -0.86
N ASP A 63 3.07 -8.30 -2.18
CA ASP A 63 2.07 -7.44 -2.85
C ASP A 63 0.68 -7.53 -2.24
N PHE A 64 0.32 -8.73 -1.77
CA PHE A 64 -0.90 -8.93 -1.02
C PHE A 64 -1.03 -7.95 0.16
N VAL A 65 0.03 -7.80 0.98
CA VAL A 65 -0.01 -6.91 2.15
C VAL A 65 0.02 -5.45 1.74
N VAL A 66 0.80 -5.08 0.71
CA VAL A 66 0.84 -3.72 0.16
C VAL A 66 -0.54 -3.28 -0.30
N MET A 67 -1.17 -4.07 -1.19
CA MET A 67 -2.51 -3.78 -1.71
C MET A 67 -3.57 -3.80 -0.60
N PHE A 68 -3.55 -4.79 0.28
CA PHE A 68 -4.46 -4.88 1.42
C PHE A 68 -4.39 -3.63 2.31
N THR A 69 -3.18 -3.18 2.62
CA THR A 69 -2.97 -2.01 3.49
C THR A 69 -3.48 -0.73 2.82
N GLY A 70 -3.23 -0.56 1.52
CA GLY A 70 -3.77 0.54 0.73
C GLY A 70 -5.30 0.54 0.70
N LEU A 71 -5.91 -0.63 0.45
CA LEU A 71 -7.36 -0.81 0.46
C LEU A 71 -7.99 -0.50 1.83
N MET A 72 -7.33 -0.88 2.92
CA MET A 72 -7.87 -0.80 4.28
C MET A 72 -7.69 0.58 4.90
N PHE A 73 -6.49 1.15 4.78
CA PHE A 73 -6.07 2.33 5.53
C PHE A 73 -5.73 3.53 4.65
N GLY A 74 -5.80 3.39 3.33
CA GLY A 74 -5.58 4.48 2.38
C GLY A 74 -4.10 4.72 2.03
N PRO A 75 -3.82 5.85 1.34
CA PRO A 75 -2.55 6.04 0.64
C PRO A 75 -1.34 6.22 1.56
N ILE A 76 -1.50 6.89 2.71
CA ILE A 76 -0.36 7.21 3.57
C ILE A 76 0.18 5.94 4.23
N ILE A 77 -0.69 5.16 4.87
CA ILE A 77 -0.28 3.92 5.53
C ILE A 77 0.10 2.87 4.49
N GLY A 78 -0.70 2.71 3.41
CA GLY A 78 -0.40 1.77 2.34
C GLY A 78 0.94 2.03 1.66
N GLY A 79 1.23 3.29 1.33
CA GLY A 79 2.48 3.67 0.69
C GLY A 79 3.70 3.51 1.58
N LEU A 80 3.63 4.03 2.81
CA LEU A 80 4.77 3.96 3.74
C LEU A 80 5.03 2.52 4.22
N ALA A 81 3.99 1.78 4.58
CA ALA A 81 4.13 0.39 5.00
C ALA A 81 4.61 -0.51 3.86
N GLY A 82 4.04 -0.36 2.66
CA GLY A 82 4.44 -1.11 1.48
C GLY A 82 5.88 -0.84 1.07
N GLY A 83 6.24 0.44 0.91
CA GLY A 83 7.57 0.84 0.50
C GLY A 83 8.65 0.46 1.51
N ILE A 84 8.48 0.83 2.78
CA ILE A 84 9.46 0.55 3.84
C ILE A 84 9.58 -0.96 4.07
N GLY A 85 8.46 -1.68 4.17
CA GLY A 85 8.45 -3.11 4.43
C GLY A 85 9.15 -3.91 3.32
N SER A 86 8.79 -3.64 2.06
CA SER A 86 9.42 -4.33 0.92
C SER A 86 10.89 -3.96 0.74
N GLY A 87 11.24 -2.66 0.89
CA GLY A 87 12.64 -2.23 0.79
C GLY A 87 13.53 -2.81 1.90
N LEU A 88 13.01 -2.98 3.12
CA LEU A 88 13.72 -3.67 4.19
C LEU A 88 13.89 -5.17 3.89
N ALA A 89 12.89 -5.81 3.29
CA ALA A 89 12.99 -7.21 2.88
C ALA A 89 14.14 -7.42 1.89
N ASP A 90 14.31 -6.53 0.91
CA ASP A 90 15.42 -6.59 -0.05
C ASP A 90 16.78 -6.54 0.65
N ILE A 91 16.91 -5.67 1.66
CA ILE A 91 18.16 -5.57 2.44
C ILE A 91 18.43 -6.88 3.20
N PHE A 92 17.42 -7.44 3.86
CA PHE A 92 17.55 -8.66 4.66
C PHE A 92 17.78 -9.91 3.82
N LEU A 93 17.21 -9.96 2.61
CA LEU A 93 17.41 -11.05 1.64
C LEU A 93 18.73 -10.95 0.87
N GLY A 94 19.49 -9.87 1.02
CA GLY A 94 20.77 -9.69 0.32
C GLY A 94 20.65 -9.05 -1.08
N TRP A 95 19.54 -8.37 -1.36
CA TRP A 95 19.27 -7.63 -2.61
C TRP A 95 19.33 -6.10 -2.43
N PRO A 96 20.38 -5.51 -1.81
CA PRO A 96 20.38 -4.10 -1.42
C PRO A 96 20.27 -3.12 -2.61
N LEU A 97 20.64 -3.56 -3.83
CA LEU A 97 20.49 -2.75 -5.03
C LEU A 97 19.01 -2.50 -5.40
N TYR A 98 18.13 -3.43 -5.05
CA TYR A 98 16.70 -3.29 -5.25
C TYR A 98 16.02 -2.49 -4.16
N ALA A 99 16.59 -2.35 -2.97
CA ALA A 99 15.93 -1.75 -1.81
C ALA A 99 15.35 -0.36 -2.07
N LEU A 100 16.10 0.53 -2.74
CA LEU A 100 15.62 1.87 -3.07
C LEU A 100 14.57 1.87 -4.19
N PRO A 101 14.77 1.19 -5.32
CA PRO A 101 13.71 1.01 -6.32
C PRO A 101 12.43 0.41 -5.74
N THR A 102 12.54 -0.65 -4.98
CA THR A 102 11.42 -1.33 -4.34
C THR A 102 10.67 -0.41 -3.38
N LEU A 103 11.38 0.35 -2.53
CA LEU A 103 10.77 1.32 -1.65
C LEU A 103 9.89 2.31 -2.43
N ILE A 104 10.36 2.78 -3.58
CA ILE A 104 9.62 3.73 -4.43
C ILE A 104 8.46 3.05 -5.13
N ILE A 105 8.70 1.91 -5.79
CA ILE A 105 7.69 1.20 -6.59
C ILE A 105 6.55 0.69 -5.69
N LYS A 106 6.88 -0.02 -4.59
CA LYS A 106 5.89 -0.55 -3.65
C LYS A 106 5.21 0.56 -2.84
N GLY A 107 5.94 1.65 -2.57
CA GLY A 107 5.35 2.85 -2.00
C GLY A 107 4.29 3.45 -2.93
N LEU A 108 4.61 3.64 -4.21
CA LEU A 108 3.67 4.15 -5.21
C LEU A 108 2.48 3.20 -5.42
N GLU A 109 2.71 1.89 -5.47
CA GLU A 109 1.65 0.89 -5.52
C GLU A 109 0.65 1.08 -4.37
N GLY A 110 1.13 1.09 -3.12
CA GLY A 110 0.29 1.28 -1.94
C GLY A 110 -0.44 2.63 -1.90
N VAL A 111 0.24 3.72 -2.32
CA VAL A 111 -0.37 5.06 -2.45
C VAL A 111 -1.51 5.05 -3.46
N ILE A 112 -1.29 4.53 -4.65
CA ILE A 112 -2.28 4.53 -5.74
C ILE A 112 -3.47 3.64 -5.39
N VAL A 113 -3.23 2.45 -4.84
CA VAL A 113 -4.29 1.58 -4.34
C VAL A 113 -5.14 2.33 -3.31
N GLY A 114 -4.51 3.01 -2.34
CA GLY A 114 -5.21 3.76 -1.31
C GLY A 114 -5.99 4.97 -1.82
N ILE A 115 -5.48 5.69 -2.81
CA ILE A 115 -6.17 6.86 -3.41
C ILE A 115 -7.41 6.40 -4.17
N ILE A 116 -7.28 5.38 -5.03
CA ILE A 116 -8.36 4.94 -5.91
C ILE A 116 -9.46 4.25 -5.11
N SER A 117 -9.13 3.37 -4.18
CA SER A 117 -10.11 2.67 -3.35
C SER A 117 -10.89 3.62 -2.45
N ASN A 118 -10.21 4.65 -1.95
CA ASN A 118 -10.78 5.69 -1.08
C ASN A 118 -11.58 5.11 0.11
N PRO A 119 -10.94 4.43 1.08
CA PRO A 119 -11.61 3.73 2.18
C PRO A 119 -12.38 4.65 3.16
N LYS A 120 -12.25 5.98 3.05
CA LYS A 120 -13.00 6.96 3.85
C LYS A 120 -14.52 6.88 3.65
N LYS A 121 -14.97 6.36 2.54
CA LYS A 121 -16.37 6.10 2.28
C LYS A 121 -16.74 4.75 2.86
N GLU A 122 -17.19 4.72 4.09
CA GLU A 122 -17.60 3.53 4.87
C GLU A 122 -18.36 2.46 4.07
N THR A 123 -17.67 1.78 3.18
CA THR A 123 -18.26 0.69 2.42
C THR A 123 -17.75 -0.64 2.94
N VAL A 124 -18.64 -1.37 3.60
CA VAL A 124 -18.40 -2.76 4.04
C VAL A 124 -18.29 -3.71 2.83
N ARG A 125 -18.75 -3.28 1.66
CA ARG A 125 -18.76 -4.08 0.42
C ARG A 125 -17.62 -3.69 -0.50
N ILE A 126 -17.12 -4.65 -1.27
CA ILE A 126 -16.22 -4.36 -2.38
C ILE A 126 -16.94 -3.47 -3.39
N ASN A 127 -16.25 -2.42 -3.79
CA ASN A 127 -16.67 -1.53 -4.86
C ASN A 127 -15.83 -1.79 -6.11
N LEU A 128 -16.35 -1.39 -7.26
CA LEU A 128 -15.57 -1.36 -8.50
C LEU A 128 -14.25 -0.59 -8.34
N ARG A 129 -14.23 0.42 -7.48
CA ARG A 129 -13.03 1.21 -7.13
C ARG A 129 -11.94 0.36 -6.50
N ASP A 130 -12.29 -0.58 -5.61
CA ASP A 130 -11.31 -1.48 -4.96
C ASP A 130 -10.65 -2.39 -6.02
N VAL A 131 -11.42 -2.91 -6.97
CA VAL A 131 -10.91 -3.74 -8.07
C VAL A 131 -10.02 -2.93 -9.00
N VAL A 132 -10.47 -1.74 -9.42
CA VAL A 132 -9.67 -0.84 -10.26
C VAL A 132 -8.38 -0.41 -9.55
N ALA A 133 -8.44 -0.17 -8.24
CA ALA A 133 -7.30 0.21 -7.43
C ALA A 133 -6.19 -0.84 -7.47
N VAL A 134 -6.51 -2.11 -7.21
CA VAL A 134 -5.50 -3.18 -7.22
C VAL A 134 -4.97 -3.47 -8.63
N ILE A 135 -5.80 -3.33 -9.68
CA ILE A 135 -5.36 -3.48 -11.06
C ILE A 135 -4.35 -2.39 -11.43
N ILE A 136 -4.66 -1.13 -11.15
CA ILE A 136 -3.74 -0.02 -11.47
C ILE A 136 -2.48 -0.10 -10.61
N GLY A 137 -2.60 -0.38 -9.31
CA GLY A 137 -1.46 -0.58 -8.42
C GLY A 137 -0.51 -1.67 -8.92
N GLY A 138 -1.04 -2.84 -9.27
CA GLY A 138 -0.25 -3.94 -9.80
C GLY A 138 0.42 -3.62 -11.15
N LEU A 139 -0.27 -2.91 -12.05
CA LEU A 139 0.34 -2.45 -13.30
C LEU A 139 1.48 -1.47 -13.07
N ILE A 140 1.37 -0.59 -12.08
CA ILE A 140 2.46 0.32 -11.68
C ILE A 140 3.65 -0.49 -11.17
N MET A 141 3.41 -1.51 -10.35
CA MET A 141 4.46 -2.38 -9.86
C MET A 141 5.18 -3.09 -11.00
N VAL A 142 4.46 -3.81 -11.87
CA VAL A 142 5.05 -4.54 -13.00
C VAL A 142 5.83 -3.62 -13.93
N SER A 143 5.24 -2.49 -14.33
CA SER A 143 5.91 -1.52 -15.19
C SER A 143 7.08 -0.83 -14.50
N GLY A 144 6.98 -0.54 -13.21
CA GLY A 144 8.02 0.09 -12.41
C GLY A 144 9.28 -0.77 -12.35
N TYR A 145 9.16 -2.04 -12.01
CA TYR A 145 10.31 -2.94 -12.01
C TYR A 145 10.90 -3.10 -13.40
N PHE A 146 10.08 -3.35 -14.42
CA PHE A 146 10.56 -3.42 -15.80
C PHE A 146 11.36 -2.20 -16.22
N MET A 147 10.88 -0.99 -15.92
CA MET A 147 11.57 0.26 -16.27
C MET A 147 12.89 0.44 -15.51
N VAL A 148 12.89 0.11 -14.22
CA VAL A 148 14.10 0.19 -13.39
C VAL A 148 15.17 -0.79 -13.87
N GLU A 149 14.81 -2.02 -14.12
CA GLU A 149 15.71 -3.07 -14.58
C GLU A 149 16.25 -2.81 -15.99
N ALA A 150 15.36 -2.46 -16.92
CA ALA A 150 15.74 -2.23 -18.30
C ALA A 150 16.65 -1.01 -18.49
N PHE A 151 16.35 0.11 -17.79
CA PHE A 151 16.94 1.41 -18.10
C PHE A 151 17.81 1.99 -16.98
N ILE A 152 17.52 1.71 -15.72
CA ILE A 152 18.29 2.25 -14.58
C ILE A 152 19.40 1.29 -14.18
N MET A 153 19.09 0.01 -14.04
CA MET A 153 20.08 -1.04 -13.72
C MET A 153 20.86 -1.51 -14.96
N ASN A 154 20.47 -1.06 -16.16
CA ASN A 154 21.09 -1.40 -17.43
C ASN A 154 21.13 -2.91 -17.72
N TYR A 155 20.16 -3.69 -17.24
CA TYR A 155 20.05 -5.11 -17.59
C TYR A 155 19.56 -5.31 -19.02
N GLY A 156 18.99 -4.28 -19.63
CA GLY A 156 18.42 -4.29 -20.97
C GLY A 156 17.02 -4.90 -21.04
N ILE A 157 16.31 -4.56 -22.10
CA ILE A 157 14.89 -4.93 -22.29
C ILE A 157 14.66 -6.45 -22.25
N ILE A 158 15.59 -7.23 -22.82
CA ILE A 158 15.44 -8.70 -22.90
C ILE A 158 15.45 -9.31 -21.49
N ASN A 159 16.44 -8.96 -20.65
CA ASN A 159 16.55 -9.50 -19.30
C ASN A 159 15.42 -9.02 -18.39
N ALA A 160 15.08 -7.74 -18.45
CA ALA A 160 13.93 -7.19 -17.71
C ALA A 160 12.60 -7.87 -18.10
N SER A 161 12.45 -8.27 -19.37
CA SER A 161 11.24 -8.99 -19.82
C SER A 161 11.11 -10.39 -19.22
N ILE A 162 12.18 -11.00 -18.75
CA ILE A 162 12.15 -12.32 -18.11
C ILE A 162 11.42 -12.26 -16.75
N GLU A 163 11.49 -11.13 -16.04
CA GLU A 163 10.79 -10.96 -14.77
C GLU A 163 9.29 -10.63 -14.92
N VAL A 164 8.87 -10.10 -16.06
CA VAL A 164 7.47 -9.67 -16.26
C VAL A 164 6.44 -10.77 -15.93
N PRO A 165 6.60 -12.05 -16.36
CA PRO A 165 5.66 -13.10 -15.97
C PRO A 165 5.60 -13.34 -14.46
N GLY A 166 6.74 -13.28 -13.77
CA GLY A 166 6.81 -13.40 -12.31
C GLY A 166 6.14 -12.25 -11.60
N ASN A 167 6.42 -11.02 -12.02
CA ASN A 167 5.79 -9.81 -11.50
C ASN A 167 4.26 -9.79 -11.77
N LEU A 168 3.81 -10.32 -12.91
CA LEU A 168 2.38 -10.51 -13.17
C LEU A 168 1.75 -11.52 -12.23
N PHE A 169 2.45 -12.63 -11.94
CA PHE A 169 1.97 -13.60 -10.94
C PHE A 169 1.84 -12.97 -9.56
N GLN A 170 2.84 -12.22 -9.09
CA GLN A 170 2.80 -11.48 -7.83
C GLN A 170 1.59 -10.52 -7.79
N PHE A 171 1.43 -9.74 -8.85
CA PHE A 171 0.31 -8.81 -8.99
C PHE A 171 -1.05 -9.53 -8.88
N ILE A 172 -1.27 -10.57 -9.69
CA ILE A 172 -2.55 -11.29 -9.72
C ILE A 172 -2.82 -11.94 -8.36
N PHE A 173 -1.82 -12.61 -7.77
CA PHE A 173 -1.94 -13.20 -6.45
C PHE A 173 -2.26 -12.14 -5.39
N GLY A 174 -1.50 -11.03 -5.36
CA GLY A 174 -1.69 -9.93 -4.42
C GLY A 174 -3.09 -9.30 -4.54
N ALA A 175 -3.54 -9.04 -5.77
CA ALA A 175 -4.86 -8.47 -6.05
C ALA A 175 -5.99 -9.39 -5.58
N VAL A 176 -5.94 -10.67 -5.92
CA VAL A 176 -6.98 -11.65 -5.53
C VAL A 176 -6.98 -11.84 -4.02
N ALA A 177 -5.83 -12.08 -3.40
CA ALA A 177 -5.72 -12.30 -1.96
C ALA A 177 -6.18 -11.07 -1.17
N SER A 178 -5.76 -9.86 -1.55
CA SER A 178 -6.15 -8.63 -0.87
C SER A 178 -7.66 -8.37 -0.97
N ILE A 179 -8.27 -8.59 -2.14
CA ILE A 179 -9.71 -8.43 -2.35
C ILE A 179 -10.50 -9.46 -1.54
N LEU A 180 -10.08 -10.71 -1.49
CA LEU A 180 -10.78 -11.74 -0.72
C LEU A 180 -10.74 -11.47 0.78
N LEU A 181 -9.60 -11.00 1.30
CA LEU A 181 -9.41 -10.74 2.71
C LEU A 181 -9.97 -9.40 3.19
N ILE A 182 -10.01 -8.38 2.32
CA ILE A 182 -10.54 -7.07 2.71
C ILE A 182 -12.02 -7.13 3.11
N ILE A 183 -12.82 -8.03 2.50
CA ILE A 183 -14.26 -8.14 2.75
C ILE A 183 -14.55 -8.47 4.21
N PRO A 184 -14.12 -9.63 4.74
CA PRO A 184 -14.41 -10.02 6.13
C PRO A 184 -13.73 -9.07 7.13
N ILE A 185 -12.50 -8.63 6.85
CA ILE A 185 -11.73 -7.81 7.78
C ILE A 185 -12.35 -6.41 7.88
N ARG A 186 -12.61 -5.72 6.76
CA ARG A 186 -13.26 -4.41 6.75
C ARG A 186 -14.62 -4.46 7.44
N ARG A 187 -15.43 -5.50 7.16
CA ARG A 187 -16.72 -5.69 7.79
C ARG A 187 -16.63 -5.83 9.31
N ASN A 188 -15.67 -6.60 9.80
CA ASN A 188 -15.50 -6.83 11.23
C ASN A 188 -14.94 -5.58 11.94
N VAL A 189 -13.98 -4.88 11.33
CA VAL A 189 -13.41 -3.65 11.92
C VAL A 189 -14.43 -2.51 11.91
N VAL A 190 -15.17 -2.30 10.83
CA VAL A 190 -16.23 -1.26 10.78
C VAL A 190 -17.32 -1.50 11.83
N ARG A 191 -17.67 -2.77 12.10
CA ARG A 191 -18.73 -3.11 13.05
C ARG A 191 -18.26 -3.19 14.50
N GLY A 192 -17.04 -3.71 14.72
CA GLY A 192 -16.50 -3.95 16.05
C GLY A 192 -15.73 -2.76 16.62
N GLU A 193 -14.94 -2.11 15.78
CA GLU A 193 -14.01 -1.06 16.19
C GLU A 193 -13.99 0.14 15.21
N PRO A 194 -15.13 0.83 15.02
CA PRO A 194 -15.21 1.94 14.05
C PRO A 194 -14.22 3.08 14.35
N GLN A 195 -13.89 3.29 15.64
CA GLN A 195 -12.92 4.28 16.09
C GLN A 195 -11.50 4.07 15.50
N VAL A 196 -11.17 2.89 14.98
CA VAL A 196 -9.90 2.65 14.28
C VAL A 196 -9.81 3.54 13.04
N PHE A 197 -10.90 3.61 12.27
CA PHE A 197 -10.94 4.43 11.06
C PHE A 197 -10.96 5.92 11.37
N GLU A 198 -11.64 6.36 12.42
CA GLU A 198 -11.65 7.76 12.87
C GLU A 198 -10.24 8.28 13.23
N LYS A 199 -9.32 7.38 13.63
CA LYS A 199 -7.93 7.71 13.93
C LYS A 199 -7.01 7.69 12.69
N VAL A 200 -7.48 7.13 11.58
CA VAL A 200 -6.71 7.01 10.34
C VAL A 200 -7.13 8.05 9.30
N PHE A 201 -8.43 8.35 9.20
CA PHE A 201 -8.94 9.32 8.24
C PHE A 201 -10.22 10.01 8.73
N VAL A 202 -10.49 11.16 8.14
CA VAL A 202 -11.74 11.88 8.37
C VAL A 202 -12.86 11.18 7.61
N ILE A 203 -13.82 10.60 8.34
CA ILE A 203 -14.93 9.87 7.75
C ILE A 203 -15.83 10.86 7.00
N GLU A 204 -16.03 10.63 5.70
CA GLU A 204 -16.99 11.36 4.91
C GLU A 204 -18.39 10.76 5.14
N SER A 205 -19.22 11.44 5.96
CA SER A 205 -20.62 11.01 6.11
C SER A 205 -21.31 11.07 4.75
N THR A 206 -21.69 9.93 4.22
CA THR A 206 -22.63 9.85 3.08
C THR A 206 -23.96 10.44 3.51
N LYS A 207 -24.27 11.67 3.04
CA LYS A 207 -25.62 12.21 3.08
C LYS A 207 -26.49 11.47 2.09
#